data_b609f37cacfffcb82dce2d7902889fd0
#
_entry.id   b609f37cacfffcb82dce2d7902889fd0
#
_cell.length_a   1.000
_cell.length_b   1.000
_cell.length_c   1.000
_cell.angle_alpha   90.00
_cell.angle_beta   90.00
_cell.angle_gamma   90.00
#
_symmetry.space_group_name_H-M   'P 1'
#
loop_
_entity.id
_entity.type
_entity.pdbx_description
1 polymer ?
#
loop_
_entity_poly.entity_id
_entity_poly.type
_entity_poly.pdbx_seq_one_letter_code
_entity_poly.pdbx_strand_id
1 'polypeptide(L)'
;MPRAIDLAAAEAMPEEVSQVRVILRRFLRHKLAVASLFVLAAIVLIAILAPVISPFDPTDIEVGNDFLAPGSVGRDGVRIHYLGTDTIGRDYWSRITYAARISLTVAVTAQVASVIIGILVGSISGYLGGTVDAVVMRGVEFMLTIPQLPLLLIISSLVIQNQEAIPVPEVLTNFMAWLLLIQPRDAVQVVLIIAILVSFGWLQDSRLMRGVVLSVKEQTFTEASRALGASDLRIILSHMIPNAIAPMIVSASLGLSGFIIYEAALSFLGLGIQDPTPTWGNMLSAAQSFMFQHPWLPLVSGTPIFLCSLAFNFVGDGVRDALDPRLKL
;
A
#
# COMPACT_ATOMS: atom_id res chain seq x y z
N MET A 1 33.78 -55.45 -26.60
CA MET A 1 33.37 -55.19 -25.20
C MET A 1 32.88 -53.75 -25.11
N PRO A 2 31.60 -53.52 -24.98
CA PRO A 2 31.11 -52.17 -24.74
C PRO A 2 31.39 -51.75 -23.29
N ARG A 3 31.89 -50.53 -23.12
CA ARG A 3 32.16 -49.88 -21.81
C ARG A 3 30.88 -49.86 -20.99
N ALA A 4 30.96 -50.38 -19.77
CA ALA A 4 29.89 -50.17 -18.76
C ALA A 4 29.71 -48.67 -18.56
N ILE A 5 28.53 -48.19 -18.92
CA ILE A 5 28.10 -46.85 -18.63
C ILE A 5 27.99 -46.77 -17.11
N ASP A 6 28.69 -45.83 -16.53
CA ASP A 6 28.75 -45.57 -15.09
C ASP A 6 27.35 -45.13 -14.63
N LEU A 7 26.52 -46.09 -14.24
CA LEU A 7 25.17 -45.86 -13.70
C LEU A 7 25.18 -45.09 -12.38
N ALA A 8 26.35 -44.99 -11.74
CA ALA A 8 26.50 -44.20 -10.51
C ALA A 8 26.51 -42.67 -10.74
N ALA A 9 26.73 -42.19 -11.97
CA ALA A 9 26.67 -40.75 -12.29
C ALA A 9 25.25 -40.26 -12.63
N ALA A 10 24.30 -41.18 -12.77
CA ALA A 10 22.90 -40.86 -13.14
C ALA A 10 21.97 -40.65 -11.93
N GLU A 11 22.43 -40.91 -10.70
CA GLU A 11 21.60 -40.83 -9.49
C GLU A 11 21.81 -39.58 -8.60
N ALA A 12 22.60 -38.62 -9.02
CA ALA A 12 22.54 -37.31 -8.38
C ALA A 12 21.26 -36.58 -8.88
N MET A 13 20.10 -36.97 -8.37
CA MET A 13 18.90 -36.14 -8.51
C MET A 13 19.27 -34.75 -8.01
N PRO A 14 19.10 -33.69 -8.83
CA PRO A 14 19.35 -32.32 -8.35
C PRO A 14 18.49 -32.13 -7.11
N GLU A 15 19.10 -31.73 -5.98
CA GLU A 15 18.36 -31.34 -4.78
C GLU A 15 17.18 -30.49 -5.22
N GLU A 16 15.95 -30.88 -4.86
CA GLU A 16 14.75 -30.09 -5.12
C GLU A 16 14.89 -28.75 -4.42
N VAL A 17 15.49 -27.80 -5.12
CA VAL A 17 15.64 -26.43 -4.60
C VAL A 17 14.25 -25.85 -4.48
N SER A 18 13.77 -25.68 -3.25
CA SER A 18 12.47 -25.07 -2.96
C SER A 18 12.29 -23.81 -3.81
N GLN A 19 11.16 -23.70 -4.50
CA GLN A 19 10.81 -22.53 -5.35
C GLN A 19 10.98 -21.21 -4.59
N VAL A 20 10.63 -21.20 -3.30
CA VAL A 20 10.80 -20.03 -2.42
C VAL A 20 12.29 -19.62 -2.32
N ARG A 21 13.21 -20.58 -2.21
CA ARG A 21 14.66 -20.29 -2.15
C ARG A 21 15.16 -19.68 -3.48
N VAL A 22 14.65 -20.15 -4.60
CA VAL A 22 14.99 -19.59 -5.91
C VAL A 22 14.48 -18.15 -6.05
N ILE A 23 13.22 -17.89 -5.69
CA ILE A 23 12.61 -16.56 -5.72
C ILE A 23 13.39 -15.62 -4.80
N LEU A 24 13.67 -16.03 -3.56
CA LEU A 24 14.42 -15.20 -2.61
C LEU A 24 15.85 -14.89 -3.13
N ARG A 25 16.54 -15.88 -3.70
CA ARG A 25 17.88 -15.66 -4.28
C ARG A 25 17.85 -14.68 -5.45
N ARG A 26 16.83 -14.74 -6.31
CA ARG A 26 16.65 -13.79 -7.42
C ARG A 26 16.36 -12.39 -6.91
N PHE A 27 15.43 -12.23 -5.95
CA PHE A 27 15.13 -10.95 -5.33
C PHE A 27 16.38 -10.30 -4.71
N LEU A 28 17.16 -11.07 -3.94
CA LEU A 28 18.39 -10.59 -3.30
C LEU A 28 19.50 -10.18 -4.29
N ARG A 29 19.43 -10.60 -5.54
CA ARG A 29 20.33 -10.11 -6.60
C ARG A 29 19.95 -8.75 -7.14
N HIS A 30 18.71 -8.33 -6.98
CA HIS A 30 18.24 -7.02 -7.43
C HIS A 30 18.60 -5.93 -6.41
N LYS A 31 19.78 -5.33 -6.56
CA LYS A 31 20.38 -4.41 -5.57
C LYS A 31 19.46 -3.25 -5.17
N LEU A 32 18.77 -2.64 -6.14
CA LEU A 32 17.84 -1.53 -5.87
C LEU A 32 16.63 -1.98 -5.05
N ALA A 33 16.05 -3.15 -5.35
CA ALA A 33 14.94 -3.69 -4.57
C ALA A 33 15.36 -4.00 -3.13
N VAL A 34 16.56 -4.57 -2.93
CA VAL A 34 17.10 -4.85 -1.59
C VAL A 34 17.35 -3.54 -0.83
N ALA A 35 17.99 -2.54 -1.44
CA ALA A 35 18.19 -1.24 -0.81
C ALA A 35 16.84 -0.58 -0.44
N SER A 36 15.87 -0.64 -1.34
CA SER A 36 14.52 -0.11 -1.10
C SER A 36 13.78 -0.85 0.01
N LEU A 37 13.98 -2.16 0.14
CA LEU A 37 13.42 -2.94 1.25
C LEU A 37 13.97 -2.47 2.60
N PHE A 38 15.28 -2.15 2.67
CA PHE A 38 15.85 -1.55 3.89
C PHE A 38 15.28 -0.17 4.20
N VAL A 39 15.05 0.68 3.18
CA VAL A 39 14.42 1.99 3.36
C VAL A 39 12.99 1.82 3.90
N LEU A 40 12.19 0.94 3.30
CA LEU A 40 10.84 0.65 3.78
C LEU A 40 10.85 0.08 5.19
N ALA A 41 11.75 -0.86 5.48
CA ALA A 41 11.89 -1.44 6.81
C ALA A 41 12.24 -0.37 7.86
N ALA A 42 13.11 0.58 7.52
CA ALA A 42 13.45 1.70 8.40
C ALA A 42 12.23 2.61 8.64
N ILE A 43 11.47 2.96 7.59
CA ILE A 43 10.27 3.80 7.73
C ILE A 43 9.19 3.09 8.54
N VAL A 44 8.96 1.80 8.30
CA VAL A 44 8.02 0.98 9.10
C VAL A 44 8.47 0.89 10.55
N LEU A 45 9.77 0.71 10.80
CA LEU A 45 10.32 0.69 12.15
C LEU A 45 10.11 2.03 12.87
N ILE A 46 10.36 3.14 12.19
CA ILE A 46 10.08 4.50 12.69
C ILE A 46 8.59 4.64 13.03
N ALA A 47 7.69 4.19 12.14
CA ALA A 47 6.25 4.24 12.37
C ALA A 47 5.81 3.40 13.59
N ILE A 48 6.38 2.22 13.78
CA ILE A 48 6.09 1.35 14.94
C ILE A 48 6.64 1.97 16.22
N LEU A 49 7.86 2.47 16.19
CA LEU A 49 8.54 3.05 17.34
C LEU A 49 8.14 4.51 17.62
N ALA A 50 7.26 5.12 16.82
CA ALA A 50 6.84 6.50 16.98
C ALA A 50 6.51 6.87 18.44
N PRO A 51 5.74 6.08 19.21
CA PRO A 51 5.43 6.41 20.61
C PRO A 51 6.65 6.44 21.56
N VAL A 52 7.75 5.80 21.16
CA VAL A 52 8.97 5.69 21.98
C VAL A 52 10.01 6.73 21.58
N ILE A 53 10.12 7.01 20.26
CA ILE A 53 11.15 7.91 19.72
C ILE A 53 10.69 9.37 19.61
N SER A 54 9.38 9.62 19.77
CA SER A 54 8.81 10.96 19.74
C SER A 54 8.89 11.58 21.14
N PRO A 55 9.62 12.68 21.32
CA PRO A 55 9.76 13.32 22.63
C PRO A 55 8.50 14.09 23.05
N PHE A 56 7.60 14.37 22.11
CA PHE A 56 6.38 15.17 22.32
C PHE A 56 5.14 14.44 21.79
N ASP A 57 3.97 14.80 22.30
CA ASP A 57 2.73 14.45 21.63
C ASP A 57 2.63 15.18 20.27
N PRO A 58 2.27 14.50 19.18
CA PRO A 58 2.23 15.11 17.84
C PRO A 58 1.18 16.22 17.69
N THR A 59 0.26 16.34 18.66
CA THR A 59 -0.84 17.33 18.67
C THR A 59 -0.60 18.47 19.64
N ASP A 60 0.37 18.37 20.55
CA ASP A 60 0.66 19.41 21.54
C ASP A 60 1.16 20.69 20.88
N ILE A 61 0.52 21.80 21.25
CA ILE A 61 0.82 23.15 20.76
C ILE A 61 1.65 23.88 21.82
N GLU A 62 2.88 24.23 21.51
CA GLU A 62 3.74 25.02 22.37
C GLU A 62 3.73 26.50 21.94
N VAL A 63 2.89 27.29 22.59
CA VAL A 63 2.71 28.71 22.24
C VAL A 63 4.02 29.48 22.32
N GLY A 64 4.40 30.11 21.21
CA GLY A 64 5.63 30.87 21.05
C GLY A 64 6.86 30.10 20.67
N ASN A 65 6.71 28.82 20.35
CA ASN A 65 7.74 27.98 19.71
C ASN A 65 7.50 27.84 18.20
N ASP A 66 6.82 28.82 17.58
CA ASP A 66 6.46 28.77 16.15
C ASP A 66 7.72 28.82 15.29
N PHE A 67 7.81 27.95 14.28
CA PHE A 67 8.92 27.90 13.32
C PHE A 67 10.32 27.79 13.92
N LEU A 68 10.49 27.13 15.04
CA LEU A 68 11.83 26.83 15.54
C LEU A 68 12.63 26.05 14.49
N ALA A 69 13.88 26.42 14.29
CA ALA A 69 14.77 25.75 13.37
C ALA A 69 15.10 24.33 13.86
N PRO A 70 15.46 23.40 12.98
CA PRO A 70 15.93 22.07 13.36
C PRO A 70 17.06 22.14 14.39
N GLY A 71 16.95 21.34 15.47
CA GLY A 71 17.91 21.29 16.58
C GLY A 71 17.77 22.40 17.60
N SER A 72 16.77 23.28 17.51
CA SER A 72 16.51 24.33 18.49
C SER A 72 15.96 23.78 19.80
N VAL A 73 16.29 24.46 20.89
CA VAL A 73 15.72 24.20 22.22
C VAL A 73 14.40 24.98 22.33
N GLY A 74 13.37 24.35 22.85
CA GLY A 74 12.10 25.01 23.15
C GLY A 74 12.24 26.09 24.21
N ARG A 75 11.20 26.91 24.42
CA ARG A 75 11.18 27.95 25.45
C ARG A 75 11.35 27.44 26.88
N ASP A 76 11.07 26.15 27.10
CA ASP A 76 11.32 25.49 28.38
C ASP A 76 12.83 25.38 28.72
N GLY A 77 13.71 25.64 27.72
CA GLY A 77 15.16 25.60 27.88
C GLY A 77 15.73 24.18 28.05
N VAL A 78 14.93 23.13 27.89
CA VAL A 78 15.27 21.74 28.17
C VAL A 78 15.11 20.83 26.97
N ARG A 79 13.95 20.88 26.31
CA ARG A 79 13.59 19.94 25.24
C ARG A 79 14.05 20.44 23.88
N ILE A 80 14.66 19.52 23.09
CA ILE A 80 15.20 19.82 21.77
C ILE A 80 14.20 19.36 20.71
N HIS A 81 13.84 20.26 19.79
CA HIS A 81 13.06 19.98 18.61
C HIS A 81 13.98 19.54 17.45
N TYR A 82 14.18 18.23 17.28
CA TYR A 82 15.13 17.67 16.30
C TYR A 82 14.92 18.18 14.87
N LEU A 83 13.69 18.26 14.42
CA LEU A 83 13.31 18.81 13.11
C LEU A 83 12.61 20.17 13.23
N GLY A 84 12.77 20.86 14.35
CA GLY A 84 12.10 22.13 14.63
C GLY A 84 10.60 21.98 14.89
N THR A 85 9.86 23.07 14.74
CA THR A 85 8.41 23.12 14.98
C THR A 85 7.65 23.64 13.76
N ASP A 86 6.35 23.40 13.74
CA ASP A 86 5.46 23.90 12.71
C ASP A 86 4.97 25.34 12.98
N THR A 87 3.95 25.77 12.20
CA THR A 87 3.37 27.10 12.23
C THR A 87 2.72 27.50 13.56
N ILE A 88 2.42 26.56 14.43
CA ILE A 88 1.75 26.75 15.72
C ILE A 88 2.53 26.14 16.88
N GLY A 89 3.82 25.81 16.65
CA GLY A 89 4.72 25.34 17.69
C GLY A 89 4.67 23.83 17.97
N ARG A 90 4.04 23.01 17.13
CA ARG A 90 4.04 21.55 17.32
C ARG A 90 5.36 20.96 16.86
N ASP A 91 5.86 19.94 17.58
CA ASP A 91 7.15 19.28 17.25
C ASP A 91 7.08 18.53 15.91
N TYR A 92 7.95 18.89 14.97
CA TYR A 92 7.91 18.38 13.62
C TYR A 92 8.41 16.93 13.50
N TRP A 93 9.38 16.54 14.38
CA TRP A 93 9.86 15.15 14.46
C TRP A 93 8.75 14.21 14.93
N SER A 94 8.07 14.55 16.00
CA SER A 94 6.95 13.75 16.52
C SER A 94 5.84 13.64 15.49
N ARG A 95 5.48 14.73 14.82
CA ARG A 95 4.47 14.72 13.77
C ARG A 95 4.84 13.84 12.58
N ILE A 96 6.07 13.90 12.06
CA ILE A 96 6.49 13.12 10.89
C ILE A 96 6.54 11.62 11.18
N THR A 97 6.92 11.22 12.39
CA THR A 97 6.96 9.81 12.81
C THR A 97 5.56 9.22 13.00
N TYR A 98 4.63 9.96 13.61
CA TYR A 98 3.22 9.55 13.68
C TYR A 98 2.53 9.59 12.32
N ALA A 99 2.83 10.57 11.47
CA ALA A 99 2.35 10.63 10.10
C ALA A 99 2.76 9.38 9.29
N ALA A 100 3.98 8.85 9.49
CA ALA A 100 4.41 7.60 8.88
C ALA A 100 3.48 6.44 9.24
N ARG A 101 3.08 6.34 10.50
CA ARG A 101 2.15 5.31 10.98
C ARG A 101 0.79 5.39 10.28
N ILE A 102 0.27 6.60 10.14
CA ILE A 102 -1.06 6.84 9.56
C ILE A 102 -1.04 6.63 8.05
N SER A 103 -0.15 7.33 7.31
CA SER A 103 -0.06 7.24 5.85
C SER A 103 0.25 5.84 5.36
N LEU A 104 1.17 5.09 6.03
CA LEU A 104 1.44 3.70 5.68
C LEU A 104 0.25 2.79 5.96
N THR A 105 -0.43 2.93 7.10
CA THR A 105 -1.59 2.10 7.44
C THR A 105 -2.72 2.31 6.42
N VAL A 106 -3.00 3.56 6.04
CA VAL A 106 -3.99 3.87 5.01
C VAL A 106 -3.63 3.21 3.69
N ALA A 107 -2.41 3.40 3.20
CA ALA A 107 -1.97 2.86 1.91
C ALA A 107 -2.01 1.32 1.90
N VAL A 108 -1.47 0.68 2.94
CA VAL A 108 -1.41 -0.79 3.03
C VAL A 108 -2.81 -1.39 3.14
N THR A 109 -3.66 -0.84 4.02
CA THR A 109 -5.03 -1.34 4.22
C THR A 109 -5.86 -1.16 2.94
N ALA A 110 -5.77 0.00 2.29
CA ALA A 110 -6.48 0.26 1.04
C ALA A 110 -6.01 -0.68 -0.09
N GLN A 111 -4.70 -0.89 -0.23
CA GLN A 111 -4.14 -1.80 -1.24
C GLN A 111 -4.57 -3.25 -1.00
N VAL A 112 -4.46 -3.75 0.23
CA VAL A 112 -4.85 -5.13 0.56
C VAL A 112 -6.34 -5.35 0.29
N ALA A 113 -7.20 -4.44 0.73
CA ALA A 113 -8.63 -4.53 0.48
C ALA A 113 -8.95 -4.48 -1.02
N SER A 114 -8.31 -3.59 -1.78
CA SER A 114 -8.47 -3.47 -3.23
C SER A 114 -8.07 -4.74 -3.96
N VAL A 115 -6.92 -5.35 -3.62
CA VAL A 115 -6.47 -6.62 -4.21
C VAL A 115 -7.44 -7.75 -3.91
N ILE A 116 -7.94 -7.86 -2.68
CA ILE A 116 -8.93 -8.88 -2.31
C ILE A 116 -10.20 -8.74 -3.16
N ILE A 117 -10.74 -7.52 -3.28
CA ILE A 117 -11.93 -7.26 -4.11
C ILE A 117 -11.63 -7.56 -5.58
N GLY A 118 -10.47 -7.12 -6.07
CA GLY A 118 -10.02 -7.37 -7.45
C GLY A 118 -9.90 -8.87 -7.76
N ILE A 119 -9.33 -9.65 -6.84
CA ILE A 119 -9.25 -11.13 -6.95
C ILE A 119 -10.66 -11.73 -7.02
N LEU A 120 -11.55 -11.34 -6.13
CA LEU A 120 -12.91 -11.88 -6.09
C LEU A 120 -13.68 -11.55 -7.39
N VAL A 121 -13.75 -10.27 -7.75
CA VAL A 121 -14.50 -9.80 -8.92
C VAL A 121 -13.90 -10.35 -10.21
N GLY A 122 -12.57 -10.29 -10.36
CA GLY A 122 -11.88 -10.79 -11.55
C GLY A 122 -11.99 -12.30 -11.71
N SER A 123 -11.93 -13.06 -10.59
CA SER A 123 -12.10 -14.52 -10.62
C SER A 123 -13.51 -14.91 -11.05
N ILE A 124 -14.53 -14.30 -10.46
CA ILE A 124 -15.94 -14.60 -10.77
C ILE A 124 -16.22 -14.24 -12.23
N SER A 125 -15.85 -13.05 -12.66
CA SER A 125 -16.04 -12.56 -14.03
C SER A 125 -15.36 -13.46 -15.05
N GLY A 126 -14.05 -13.73 -14.89
CA GLY A 126 -13.27 -14.54 -15.83
C GLY A 126 -13.73 -16.00 -15.89
N TYR A 127 -14.09 -16.60 -14.74
CA TYR A 127 -14.49 -17.98 -14.67
C TYR A 127 -15.88 -18.21 -15.25
N LEU A 128 -16.89 -17.44 -14.85
CA LEU A 128 -18.26 -17.57 -15.35
C LEU A 128 -18.35 -17.18 -16.83
N GLY A 129 -17.66 -16.11 -17.23
CA GLY A 129 -17.67 -15.65 -18.62
C GLY A 129 -19.04 -15.10 -19.08
N GLY A 130 -19.26 -15.09 -20.40
CA GLY A 130 -20.56 -14.74 -21.00
C GLY A 130 -21.09 -13.37 -20.57
N THR A 131 -22.38 -13.30 -20.22
CA THR A 131 -23.06 -12.05 -19.84
C THR A 131 -22.51 -11.44 -18.54
N VAL A 132 -22.15 -12.28 -17.56
CA VAL A 132 -21.58 -11.81 -16.28
C VAL A 132 -20.27 -11.06 -16.51
N ASP A 133 -19.38 -11.67 -17.27
CA ASP A 133 -18.10 -11.05 -17.64
C ASP A 133 -18.33 -9.76 -18.43
N ALA A 134 -19.21 -9.79 -19.43
CA ALA A 134 -19.50 -8.62 -20.25
C ALA A 134 -20.04 -7.43 -19.43
N VAL A 135 -20.96 -7.66 -18.51
CA VAL A 135 -21.56 -6.59 -17.70
C VAL A 135 -20.55 -6.05 -16.68
N VAL A 136 -19.89 -6.94 -15.93
CA VAL A 136 -18.93 -6.54 -14.90
C VAL A 136 -17.74 -5.78 -15.51
N MET A 137 -17.15 -6.34 -16.58
CA MET A 137 -15.96 -5.70 -17.18
C MET A 137 -16.31 -4.42 -17.93
N ARG A 138 -17.50 -4.30 -18.52
CA ARG A 138 -17.97 -3.04 -19.11
C ARG A 138 -18.10 -1.95 -18.04
N GLY A 139 -18.61 -2.30 -16.85
CA GLY A 139 -18.65 -1.38 -15.72
C GLY A 139 -17.24 -0.96 -15.25
N VAL A 140 -16.32 -1.92 -15.12
CA VAL A 140 -14.91 -1.65 -14.77
C VAL A 140 -14.25 -0.76 -15.82
N GLU A 141 -14.40 -1.07 -17.10
CA GLU A 141 -13.84 -0.27 -18.20
C GLU A 141 -14.40 1.15 -18.21
N PHE A 142 -15.70 1.30 -18.00
CA PHE A 142 -16.32 2.63 -17.89
C PHE A 142 -15.71 3.44 -16.74
N MET A 143 -15.60 2.85 -15.54
CA MET A 143 -14.99 3.52 -14.39
C MET A 143 -13.53 3.92 -14.64
N LEU A 144 -12.77 3.10 -15.36
CA LEU A 144 -11.38 3.38 -15.71
C LEU A 144 -11.20 4.49 -16.75
N THR A 145 -12.28 4.91 -17.46
CA THR A 145 -12.21 6.07 -18.37
C THR A 145 -12.21 7.39 -17.62
N ILE A 146 -12.68 7.38 -16.37
CA ILE A 146 -12.72 8.59 -15.52
C ILE A 146 -11.35 8.79 -14.88
N PRO A 147 -10.75 9.98 -14.97
CA PRO A 147 -9.49 10.27 -14.28
C PRO A 147 -9.63 10.06 -12.77
N GLN A 148 -8.85 9.12 -12.22
CA GLN A 148 -9.03 8.63 -10.85
C GLN A 148 -8.89 9.73 -9.79
N LEU A 149 -7.84 10.57 -9.88
CA LEU A 149 -7.59 11.59 -8.86
C LEU A 149 -8.74 12.64 -8.76
N PRO A 150 -9.22 13.25 -9.86
CA PRO A 150 -10.38 14.14 -9.80
C PRO A 150 -11.62 13.48 -9.22
N LEU A 151 -11.88 12.21 -9.57
CA LEU A 151 -13.02 11.48 -9.03
C LEU A 151 -12.90 11.26 -7.51
N LEU A 152 -11.72 10.85 -7.05
CA LEU A 152 -11.45 10.70 -5.61
C LEU A 152 -11.61 12.03 -4.86
N LEU A 153 -11.17 13.16 -5.43
CA LEU A 153 -11.34 14.49 -4.83
C LEU A 153 -12.81 14.87 -4.66
N ILE A 154 -13.63 14.66 -5.69
CA ILE A 154 -15.08 14.95 -5.63
C ILE A 154 -15.74 14.08 -4.54
N ILE A 155 -15.49 12.79 -4.54
CA ILE A 155 -16.09 11.87 -3.57
C ILE A 155 -15.61 12.21 -2.16
N SER A 156 -14.32 12.46 -1.98
CA SER A 156 -13.75 12.80 -0.69
C SER A 156 -14.34 14.11 -0.15
N SER A 157 -14.53 15.13 -0.99
CA SER A 157 -15.19 16.37 -0.61
C SER A 157 -16.61 16.14 -0.09
N LEU A 158 -17.40 15.32 -0.81
CA LEU A 158 -18.75 14.97 -0.41
C LEU A 158 -18.80 14.18 0.90
N VAL A 159 -17.88 13.22 1.06
CA VAL A 159 -17.80 12.36 2.25
C VAL A 159 -17.39 13.16 3.48
N ILE A 160 -16.37 14.02 3.37
CA ILE A 160 -15.89 14.83 4.49
C ILE A 160 -16.95 15.84 4.94
N GLN A 161 -17.66 16.50 4.00
CA GLN A 161 -18.71 17.44 4.34
C GLN A 161 -19.90 16.77 5.06
N ASN A 162 -20.12 15.48 4.84
CA ASN A 162 -21.23 14.72 5.41
C ASN A 162 -20.76 13.59 6.35
N GLN A 163 -19.56 13.67 6.87
CA GLN A 163 -18.97 12.56 7.67
C GLN A 163 -19.80 12.15 8.89
N GLU A 164 -20.50 13.11 9.53
CA GLU A 164 -21.37 12.85 10.68
C GLU A 164 -22.64 12.04 10.31
N ALA A 165 -23.09 12.13 9.06
CA ALA A 165 -24.24 11.40 8.56
C ALA A 165 -23.90 9.99 8.06
N ILE A 166 -22.61 9.68 7.86
CA ILE A 166 -22.17 8.39 7.35
C ILE A 166 -21.94 7.42 8.51
N PRO A 167 -22.73 6.34 8.63
CA PRO A 167 -22.55 5.39 9.72
C PRO A 167 -21.27 4.58 9.49
N VAL A 168 -20.24 4.84 10.29
CA VAL A 168 -19.02 4.03 10.31
C VAL A 168 -19.10 3.05 11.48
N PRO A 169 -18.89 1.73 11.27
CA PRO A 169 -18.96 0.75 12.35
C PRO A 169 -17.95 1.07 13.46
N GLU A 170 -18.43 1.15 14.70
CA GLU A 170 -17.59 1.46 15.87
C GLU A 170 -16.42 0.48 16.05
N VAL A 171 -16.61 -0.79 15.67
CA VAL A 171 -15.56 -1.81 15.71
C VAL A 171 -14.37 -1.39 14.83
N LEU A 172 -14.62 -0.87 13.63
CA LEU A 172 -13.55 -0.41 12.73
C LEU A 172 -12.87 0.86 13.24
N THR A 173 -13.65 1.82 13.73
CA THR A 173 -13.09 3.07 14.26
C THR A 173 -12.28 2.83 15.52
N ASN A 174 -12.76 2.01 16.45
CA ASN A 174 -12.04 1.65 17.67
C ASN A 174 -10.78 0.85 17.36
N PHE A 175 -10.83 -0.09 16.40
CA PHE A 175 -9.65 -0.83 15.95
C PHE A 175 -8.60 0.10 15.33
N MET A 176 -9.01 1.01 14.44
CA MET A 176 -8.08 1.97 13.84
C MET A 176 -7.54 2.97 14.85
N ALA A 177 -8.37 3.43 15.79
CA ALA A 177 -7.93 4.31 16.87
C ALA A 177 -6.85 3.66 17.75
N TRP A 178 -7.06 2.40 18.13
CA TRP A 178 -6.06 1.61 18.86
C TRP A 178 -4.79 1.39 18.04
N LEU A 179 -4.93 0.98 16.78
CA LEU A 179 -3.79 0.70 15.90
C LEU A 179 -2.93 1.94 15.66
N LEU A 180 -3.57 3.09 15.47
CA LEU A 180 -2.92 4.35 15.08
C LEU A 180 -2.56 5.22 16.29
N LEU A 181 -3.05 4.89 17.48
CA LEU A 181 -2.90 5.70 18.71
C LEU A 181 -3.49 7.11 18.56
N ILE A 182 -4.67 7.21 17.96
CA ILE A 182 -5.44 8.44 17.77
C ILE A 182 -6.81 8.31 18.44
N GLN A 183 -7.55 9.41 18.54
CA GLN A 183 -8.90 9.36 19.09
C GLN A 183 -9.87 8.65 18.15
N PRO A 184 -10.89 7.91 18.66
CA PRO A 184 -11.89 7.26 17.81
C PRO A 184 -12.59 8.20 16.82
N ARG A 185 -12.80 9.47 17.21
CA ARG A 185 -13.36 10.50 16.34
C ARG A 185 -12.49 10.76 15.10
N ASP A 186 -11.16 10.81 15.26
CA ASP A 186 -10.23 11.06 14.17
C ASP A 186 -10.08 9.80 13.30
N ALA A 187 -10.21 8.62 13.90
CA ALA A 187 -10.19 7.35 13.20
C ALA A 187 -11.32 7.19 12.18
N VAL A 188 -12.46 7.89 12.37
CA VAL A 188 -13.56 7.93 11.39
C VAL A 188 -13.04 8.43 10.03
N GLN A 189 -12.29 9.53 10.01
CA GLN A 189 -11.74 10.07 8.77
C GLN A 189 -10.78 9.07 8.10
N VAL A 190 -9.94 8.40 8.87
CA VAL A 190 -9.02 7.38 8.35
C VAL A 190 -9.80 6.25 7.66
N VAL A 191 -10.84 5.73 8.31
CA VAL A 191 -11.69 4.67 7.74
C VAL A 191 -12.39 5.13 6.47
N LEU A 192 -12.92 6.36 6.46
CA LEU A 192 -13.58 6.91 5.28
C LEU A 192 -12.61 7.10 4.11
N ILE A 193 -11.41 7.60 4.34
CA ILE A 193 -10.38 7.73 3.29
C ILE A 193 -9.98 6.36 2.74
N ILE A 194 -9.78 5.35 3.60
CA ILE A 194 -9.53 3.98 3.15
C ILE A 194 -10.68 3.49 2.27
N ALA A 195 -11.95 3.69 2.67
CA ALA A 195 -13.11 3.27 1.89
C ALA A 195 -13.18 3.97 0.52
N ILE A 196 -12.87 5.27 0.45
CA ILE A 196 -12.80 6.03 -0.79
C ILE A 196 -11.72 5.46 -1.72
N LEU A 197 -10.52 5.21 -1.20
CA LEU A 197 -9.42 4.65 -1.97
C LEU A 197 -9.75 3.24 -2.48
N VAL A 198 -10.33 2.39 -1.64
CA VAL A 198 -10.74 1.03 -1.99
C VAL A 198 -11.83 1.02 -3.06
N SER A 199 -12.75 2.00 -3.04
CA SER A 199 -13.88 2.06 -4.00
C SER A 199 -13.44 1.99 -5.47
N PHE A 200 -12.24 2.45 -5.79
CA PHE A 200 -11.71 2.49 -7.16
C PHE A 200 -10.40 1.71 -7.32
N GLY A 201 -9.71 1.38 -6.23
CA GLY A 201 -8.42 0.72 -6.26
C GLY A 201 -8.44 -0.68 -6.88
N TRP A 202 -9.53 -1.43 -6.66
CA TRP A 202 -9.71 -2.82 -7.12
C TRP A 202 -9.90 -2.98 -8.63
N LEU A 203 -10.21 -1.91 -9.37
CA LEU A 203 -10.58 -1.96 -10.79
C LEU A 203 -9.46 -2.57 -11.66
N GLN A 204 -8.22 -2.12 -11.48
CA GLN A 204 -7.07 -2.64 -12.25
C GLN A 204 -6.77 -4.10 -11.88
N ASP A 205 -6.81 -4.42 -10.59
CA ASP A 205 -6.56 -5.77 -10.07
C ASP A 205 -7.60 -6.78 -10.59
N SER A 206 -8.88 -6.36 -10.72
CA SER A 206 -9.93 -7.21 -11.28
C SER A 206 -9.69 -7.56 -12.74
N ARG A 207 -9.21 -6.63 -13.56
CA ARG A 207 -8.85 -6.89 -14.96
C ARG A 207 -7.66 -7.83 -15.09
N LEU A 208 -6.64 -7.60 -14.24
CA LEU A 208 -5.46 -8.47 -14.20
C LEU A 208 -5.86 -9.89 -13.82
N MET A 209 -6.61 -10.04 -12.73
CA MET A 209 -7.09 -11.34 -12.26
C MET A 209 -7.94 -12.06 -13.31
N ARG A 210 -8.88 -11.34 -13.95
CA ARG A 210 -9.69 -11.88 -15.06
C ARG A 210 -8.80 -12.43 -16.17
N GLY A 211 -7.78 -11.68 -16.59
CA GLY A 211 -6.85 -12.11 -17.65
C GLY A 211 -6.14 -13.42 -17.30
N VAL A 212 -5.69 -13.57 -16.07
CA VAL A 212 -5.08 -14.82 -15.59
C VAL A 212 -6.09 -15.96 -15.57
N VAL A 213 -7.30 -15.72 -15.03
CA VAL A 213 -8.36 -16.75 -14.95
C VAL A 213 -8.76 -17.26 -16.33
N LEU A 214 -8.89 -16.41 -17.33
CA LEU A 214 -9.17 -16.82 -18.69
C LEU A 214 -8.09 -17.78 -19.25
N SER A 215 -6.82 -17.50 -18.95
CA SER A 215 -5.71 -18.38 -19.36
C SER A 215 -5.70 -19.72 -18.61
N VAL A 216 -5.95 -19.70 -17.29
CA VAL A 216 -5.94 -20.91 -16.44
C VAL A 216 -7.17 -21.78 -16.68
N LYS A 217 -8.31 -21.19 -17.04
CA LYS A 217 -9.55 -21.90 -17.32
C LYS A 217 -9.44 -22.91 -18.47
N GLU A 218 -8.59 -22.64 -19.45
CA GLU A 218 -8.36 -23.45 -20.62
C GLU A 218 -7.26 -24.52 -20.43
N GLN A 219 -6.70 -24.64 -19.23
CA GLN A 219 -5.69 -25.63 -18.93
C GLN A 219 -6.31 -27.02 -18.69
N THR A 220 -5.57 -28.08 -19.10
CA THR A 220 -6.04 -29.47 -19.02
C THR A 220 -6.38 -29.91 -17.60
N PHE A 221 -5.66 -29.43 -16.58
CA PHE A 221 -5.96 -29.75 -15.18
C PHE A 221 -7.29 -29.15 -14.71
N THR A 222 -7.69 -28.00 -15.26
CA THR A 222 -8.99 -27.37 -14.98
C THR A 222 -10.12 -28.19 -15.59
N GLU A 223 -9.97 -28.63 -16.84
CA GLU A 223 -10.94 -29.50 -17.53
C GLU A 223 -11.07 -30.85 -16.81
N ALA A 224 -9.94 -31.45 -16.41
CA ALA A 224 -9.92 -32.70 -15.66
C ALA A 224 -10.66 -32.56 -14.32
N SER A 225 -10.44 -31.46 -13.58
CA SER A 225 -11.14 -31.21 -12.32
C SER A 225 -12.65 -31.07 -12.51
N ARG A 226 -13.08 -30.44 -13.61
CA ARG A 226 -14.50 -30.33 -13.96
C ARG A 226 -15.09 -31.68 -14.32
N ALA A 227 -14.38 -32.49 -15.10
CA ALA A 227 -14.80 -33.85 -15.47
C ALA A 227 -14.97 -34.78 -14.26
N LEU A 228 -14.16 -34.56 -13.21
CA LEU A 228 -14.27 -35.25 -11.93
C LEU A 228 -15.39 -34.72 -11.01
N GLY A 229 -16.17 -33.74 -11.46
CA GLY A 229 -17.31 -33.19 -10.72
C GLY A 229 -16.96 -32.13 -9.68
N ALA A 230 -15.80 -31.48 -9.79
CA ALA A 230 -15.49 -30.38 -8.90
C ALA A 230 -16.45 -29.20 -9.12
N SER A 231 -16.94 -28.60 -8.01
CA SER A 231 -17.79 -27.40 -8.09
C SER A 231 -17.00 -26.18 -8.56
N ASP A 232 -17.70 -25.21 -9.16
CA ASP A 232 -17.10 -23.97 -9.65
C ASP A 232 -16.32 -23.23 -8.58
N LEU A 233 -16.85 -23.12 -7.36
CA LEU A 233 -16.17 -22.50 -6.23
C LEU A 233 -14.86 -23.22 -5.88
N ARG A 234 -14.87 -24.57 -5.89
CA ARG A 234 -13.66 -25.36 -5.68
C ARG A 234 -12.61 -25.09 -6.76
N ILE A 235 -13.01 -25.02 -8.02
CA ILE A 235 -12.10 -24.74 -9.15
C ILE A 235 -11.50 -23.33 -8.98
N ILE A 236 -12.32 -22.33 -8.65
CA ILE A 236 -11.85 -20.95 -8.43
C ILE A 236 -10.81 -20.91 -7.29
N LEU A 237 -11.15 -21.47 -6.13
CA LEU A 237 -10.27 -21.39 -4.94
C LEU A 237 -9.02 -22.26 -5.07
N SER A 238 -9.11 -23.46 -5.68
CA SER A 238 -7.99 -24.41 -5.71
C SER A 238 -7.12 -24.32 -6.94
N HIS A 239 -7.62 -23.74 -8.04
CA HIS A 239 -6.89 -23.66 -9.30
C HIS A 239 -6.71 -22.23 -9.82
N MET A 240 -7.76 -21.39 -9.83
CA MET A 240 -7.66 -20.04 -10.39
C MET A 240 -6.82 -19.12 -9.52
N ILE A 241 -7.23 -18.95 -8.25
CA ILE A 241 -6.56 -18.03 -7.32
C ILE A 241 -5.09 -18.39 -7.08
N PRO A 242 -4.71 -19.66 -6.80
CA PRO A 242 -3.30 -20.01 -6.58
C PRO A 242 -2.41 -19.75 -7.80
N ASN A 243 -2.92 -19.96 -9.02
CA ASN A 243 -2.16 -19.67 -10.22
C ASN A 243 -2.03 -18.17 -10.53
N ALA A 244 -2.94 -17.34 -10.00
CA ALA A 244 -2.90 -15.90 -10.15
C ALA A 244 -2.09 -15.18 -9.05
N ILE A 245 -1.65 -15.89 -8.01
CA ILE A 245 -1.06 -15.25 -6.82
C ILE A 245 0.21 -14.46 -7.15
N ALA A 246 1.06 -15.00 -8.05
CA ALA A 246 2.31 -14.34 -8.42
C ALA A 246 2.08 -12.98 -9.12
N PRO A 247 1.30 -12.88 -10.22
CA PRO A 247 0.99 -11.58 -10.82
C PRO A 247 0.22 -10.65 -9.89
N MET A 248 -0.63 -11.16 -8.98
CA MET A 248 -1.34 -10.33 -8.02
C MET A 248 -0.42 -9.75 -6.93
N ILE A 249 0.60 -10.49 -6.46
CA ILE A 249 1.61 -9.96 -5.54
C ILE A 249 2.41 -8.83 -6.21
N VAL A 250 2.78 -8.99 -7.47
CA VAL A 250 3.47 -7.94 -8.24
C VAL A 250 2.59 -6.70 -8.35
N SER A 251 1.32 -6.85 -8.75
CA SER A 251 0.35 -5.75 -8.82
C SER A 251 0.19 -5.05 -7.46
N ALA A 252 0.03 -5.82 -6.39
CA ALA A 252 -0.08 -5.29 -5.04
C ALA A 252 1.15 -4.47 -4.62
N SER A 253 2.35 -4.96 -4.91
CA SER A 253 3.60 -4.28 -4.56
C SER A 253 3.75 -2.94 -5.27
N LEU A 254 3.44 -2.89 -6.57
CA LEU A 254 3.48 -1.67 -7.37
C LEU A 254 2.34 -0.70 -6.99
N GLY A 255 1.15 -1.22 -6.70
CA GLY A 255 -0.02 -0.46 -6.33
C GLY A 255 0.14 0.32 -5.01
N LEU A 256 0.93 -0.18 -4.05
CA LEU A 256 1.23 0.52 -2.79
C LEU A 256 1.80 1.92 -3.00
N SER A 257 2.69 2.10 -4.00
CA SER A 257 3.21 3.41 -4.38
C SER A 257 2.07 4.37 -4.78
N GLY A 258 1.11 3.89 -5.58
CA GLY A 258 -0.05 4.67 -6.00
C GLY A 258 -0.93 5.11 -4.83
N PHE A 259 -1.21 4.21 -3.88
CA PHE A 259 -2.05 4.54 -2.72
C PHE A 259 -1.41 5.56 -1.78
N ILE A 260 -0.08 5.52 -1.59
CA ILE A 260 0.65 6.55 -0.84
C ILE A 260 0.49 7.91 -1.52
N ILE A 261 0.63 7.96 -2.84
CA ILE A 261 0.49 9.20 -3.60
C ILE A 261 -0.97 9.72 -3.55
N TYR A 262 -1.96 8.85 -3.67
CA TYR A 262 -3.37 9.25 -3.59
C TYR A 262 -3.75 9.76 -2.20
N GLU A 263 -3.34 9.07 -1.11
CA GLU A 263 -3.54 9.54 0.26
C GLU A 263 -2.90 10.91 0.46
N ALA A 264 -1.62 11.03 0.09
CA ALA A 264 -0.89 12.27 0.23
C ALA A 264 -1.52 13.41 -0.60
N ALA A 265 -1.97 13.15 -1.82
CA ALA A 265 -2.63 14.14 -2.67
C ALA A 265 -3.98 14.60 -2.10
N LEU A 266 -4.80 13.67 -1.62
CA LEU A 266 -6.08 14.00 -0.98
C LEU A 266 -5.86 14.86 0.28
N SER A 267 -4.93 14.45 1.15
CA SER A 267 -4.58 15.17 2.38
C SER A 267 -3.91 16.52 2.09
N PHE A 268 -3.05 16.61 1.08
CA PHE A 268 -2.42 17.84 0.62
C PHE A 268 -3.43 18.87 0.10
N LEU A 269 -4.45 18.41 -0.63
CA LEU A 269 -5.51 19.28 -1.17
C LEU A 269 -6.63 19.58 -0.13
N GLY A 270 -6.44 19.18 1.12
CA GLY A 270 -7.41 19.44 2.20
C GLY A 270 -8.66 18.56 2.15
N LEU A 271 -8.64 17.50 1.35
CA LEU A 271 -9.76 16.55 1.18
C LEU A 271 -9.43 15.15 1.67
N GLY A 272 -8.33 15.00 2.43
CA GLY A 272 -7.91 13.79 3.10
C GLY A 272 -8.14 13.85 4.60
N ILE A 273 -7.21 13.25 5.34
CA ILE A 273 -7.19 13.29 6.81
C ILE A 273 -6.80 14.71 7.27
N GLN A 274 -7.60 15.28 8.17
CA GLN A 274 -7.45 16.66 8.64
C GLN A 274 -6.64 16.72 9.94
N ASP A 275 -6.08 17.92 10.22
CA ASP A 275 -5.58 18.21 11.57
C ASP A 275 -6.68 17.95 12.63
N PRO A 276 -6.28 17.51 13.84
CA PRO A 276 -4.91 17.45 14.38
C PRO A 276 -4.12 16.21 13.99
N THR A 277 -4.74 15.19 13.38
CA THR A 277 -4.10 13.91 13.01
C THR A 277 -3.05 14.14 11.91
N PRO A 278 -1.75 13.90 12.17
CA PRO A 278 -0.72 14.17 11.20
C PRO A 278 -0.69 13.11 10.10
N THR A 279 -0.61 13.53 8.84
CA THR A 279 -0.22 12.71 7.69
C THR A 279 0.87 13.43 6.92
N TRP A 280 1.64 12.70 6.11
CA TRP A 280 2.67 13.34 5.29
C TRP A 280 2.04 14.37 4.32
N GLY A 281 0.84 14.10 3.81
CA GLY A 281 0.13 14.98 2.88
C GLY A 281 -0.35 16.27 3.53
N ASN A 282 -1.01 16.23 4.71
CA ASN A 282 -1.48 17.44 5.35
C ASN A 282 -0.33 18.29 5.94
N MET A 283 0.75 17.65 6.42
CA MET A 283 1.96 18.35 6.83
C MET A 283 2.61 19.10 5.65
N LEU A 284 2.66 18.47 4.46
CA LEU A 284 3.17 19.10 3.24
C LEU A 284 2.29 20.29 2.82
N SER A 285 0.96 20.16 2.94
CA SER A 285 0.01 21.22 2.66
C SER A 285 0.22 22.44 3.58
N ALA A 286 0.33 22.21 4.87
CA ALA A 286 0.61 23.27 5.85
C ALA A 286 1.97 23.97 5.59
N ALA A 287 2.97 23.20 5.20
CA ALA A 287 4.31 23.71 4.90
C ALA A 287 4.39 24.55 3.61
N GLN A 288 3.47 24.34 2.65
CA GLN A 288 3.50 24.99 1.34
C GLN A 288 3.48 26.53 1.44
N SER A 289 2.66 27.07 2.31
CA SER A 289 2.49 28.53 2.48
C SER A 289 3.77 29.21 2.98
N PHE A 290 4.68 28.47 3.59
CA PHE A 290 5.90 28.97 4.23
C PHE A 290 7.18 28.47 3.56
N MET A 291 7.08 27.87 2.37
CA MET A 291 8.21 27.19 1.72
C MET A 291 9.40 28.10 1.39
N PHE A 292 9.18 29.39 1.22
CA PHE A 292 10.24 30.36 0.93
C PHE A 292 10.93 30.86 2.21
N GLN A 293 10.22 30.95 3.34
CA GLN A 293 10.75 31.38 4.63
C GLN A 293 11.36 30.20 5.40
N HIS A 294 10.72 29.02 5.31
CA HIS A 294 11.10 27.79 6.03
C HIS A 294 11.16 26.59 5.08
N PRO A 295 12.15 26.54 4.15
CA PRO A 295 12.19 25.54 3.05
C PRO A 295 12.38 24.11 3.56
N TRP A 296 12.86 23.92 4.79
CA TRP A 296 13.03 22.62 5.39
C TRP A 296 11.69 21.92 5.72
N LEU A 297 10.62 22.66 6.01
CA LEU A 297 9.29 22.09 6.33
C LEU A 297 8.74 21.21 5.20
N PRO A 298 8.58 21.70 3.95
CA PRO A 298 8.08 20.87 2.86
C PRO A 298 9.08 19.76 2.47
N LEU A 299 10.40 19.98 2.62
CA LEU A 299 11.38 18.94 2.35
C LEU A 299 11.23 17.77 3.32
N VAL A 300 11.07 18.04 4.62
CA VAL A 300 10.90 17.00 5.64
C VAL A 300 9.61 16.22 5.42
N SER A 301 8.48 16.87 5.13
CA SER A 301 7.20 16.18 4.92
C SER A 301 7.08 15.50 3.55
N GLY A 302 7.70 16.05 2.51
CA GLY A 302 7.69 15.47 1.16
C GLY A 302 8.65 14.29 0.98
N THR A 303 9.79 14.28 1.68
CA THR A 303 10.80 13.22 1.55
C THR A 303 10.26 11.82 1.82
N PRO A 304 9.50 11.54 2.89
CA PRO A 304 8.95 10.20 3.13
C PRO A 304 7.99 9.75 2.03
N ILE A 305 7.16 10.64 1.48
CA ILE A 305 6.25 10.33 0.37
C ILE A 305 7.07 9.86 -0.83
N PHE A 306 8.10 10.63 -1.18
CA PHE A 306 9.00 10.30 -2.30
C PHE A 306 9.75 8.98 -2.06
N LEU A 307 10.36 8.82 -0.90
CA LEU A 307 11.14 7.61 -0.57
C LEU A 307 10.27 6.36 -0.54
N CYS A 308 9.08 6.41 0.08
CA CYS A 308 8.16 5.29 0.10
C CYS A 308 7.65 4.92 -1.29
N SER A 309 7.23 5.91 -2.08
CA SER A 309 6.74 5.68 -3.44
C SER A 309 7.82 5.04 -4.31
N LEU A 310 9.04 5.59 -4.29
CA LEU A 310 10.18 5.06 -5.03
C LEU A 310 10.56 3.64 -4.57
N ALA A 311 10.60 3.44 -3.25
CA ALA A 311 11.00 2.17 -2.67
C ALA A 311 9.96 1.05 -2.96
N PHE A 312 8.66 1.32 -2.90
CA PHE A 312 7.65 0.35 -3.28
C PHE A 312 7.72 -0.01 -4.76
N ASN A 313 8.01 0.94 -5.66
CA ASN A 313 8.22 0.65 -7.08
C ASN A 313 9.42 -0.30 -7.28
N PHE A 314 10.58 -0.01 -6.71
CA PHE A 314 11.75 -0.90 -6.85
C PHE A 314 11.56 -2.27 -6.20
N VAL A 315 10.87 -2.34 -5.06
CA VAL A 315 10.51 -3.63 -4.44
C VAL A 315 9.56 -4.40 -5.35
N GLY A 316 8.55 -3.71 -5.94
CA GLY A 316 7.63 -4.31 -6.90
C GLY A 316 8.32 -4.87 -8.14
N ASP A 317 9.26 -4.11 -8.72
CA ASP A 317 10.09 -4.57 -9.84
C ASP A 317 10.94 -5.79 -9.45
N GLY A 318 11.59 -5.75 -8.28
CA GLY A 318 12.37 -6.88 -7.77
C GLY A 318 11.53 -8.14 -7.51
N VAL A 319 10.30 -7.98 -7.02
CA VAL A 319 9.34 -9.08 -6.86
C VAL A 319 8.92 -9.63 -8.22
N ARG A 320 8.64 -8.76 -9.19
CA ARG A 320 8.32 -9.15 -10.56
C ARG A 320 9.43 -9.99 -11.19
N ASP A 321 10.67 -9.50 -11.12
CA ASP A 321 11.84 -10.21 -11.66
C ASP A 321 12.09 -11.55 -10.97
N ALA A 322 11.88 -11.59 -9.65
CA ALA A 322 12.04 -12.83 -8.87
C ALA A 322 10.99 -13.90 -9.21
N LEU A 323 9.77 -13.49 -9.54
CA LEU A 323 8.65 -14.37 -9.88
C LEU A 323 8.58 -14.74 -11.36
N ASP A 324 9.34 -14.06 -12.25
CA ASP A 324 9.33 -14.37 -13.68
C ASP A 324 10.06 -15.71 -13.96
N PRO A 325 9.33 -16.75 -14.46
CA PRO A 325 9.92 -18.03 -14.77
C PRO A 325 10.87 -18.02 -15.99
N ARG A 326 10.81 -16.98 -16.82
CA ARG A 326 11.59 -16.86 -18.07
C ARG A 326 13.01 -16.37 -17.82
N LEU A 327 13.28 -15.72 -16.71
CA LEU A 327 14.62 -15.29 -16.33
C LEU A 327 15.42 -16.52 -15.88
N LYS A 328 16.36 -16.97 -16.73
CA LYS A 328 17.33 -18.00 -16.35
C LYS A 328 18.30 -17.42 -15.31
N LEU A 329 18.67 -18.25 -14.33
CA LEU A 329 19.66 -17.91 -13.29
C LEU A 329 21.05 -17.67 -13.89
#